data_e7ddd45a76be61705bebebf5bfce4697
#
_entry.id   e7ddd45a76be61705bebebf5bfce4697
#
_cell.length_a   1.000
_cell.length_b   1.000
_cell.length_c   1.000
_cell.angle_alpha   90.00
_cell.angle_beta   90.00
_cell.angle_gamma   90.00
#
_symmetry.space_group_name_H-M   'P 1'
#
loop_
_entity.id
_entity.type
_entity.pdbx_description
1 polymer ?
#
loop_
_entity_poly.entity_id
_entity_poly.type
_entity_poly.pdbx_seq_one_letter_code
_entity_poly.pdbx_strand_id
1 'polypeptide(L)'
;VDVLRALASMYANVGLMGANEAESNAVDAYLVQSDALATAPFQAAMQCADDLDQHLALRTYLVGFRVTAADAAIWGAIRSSSPLLGIIKKHAHAHLARWYAHVDALLAFSSAVTMMAEAKSNMFKNKKTAAGFDLFLQGAKEGQVVTRFPPEASGYLHVGHTKAAILNQYFAKAYKGRLIVRFDDTNPSKEKQEFE
;
A
#
# COMPACT_ATOMS: atom_id res chain seq x y z
N VAL A 1 7.27 -16.69 8.75
CA VAL A 1 6.96 -18.04 9.31
C VAL A 1 7.75 -18.29 10.58
N ASP A 2 9.07 -18.18 10.57
CA ASP A 2 9.91 -18.50 11.75
C ASP A 2 9.57 -17.68 13.00
N VAL A 3 9.23 -16.40 12.82
CA VAL A 3 8.77 -15.54 13.93
C VAL A 3 7.45 -16.04 14.52
N LEU A 4 6.48 -16.44 13.69
CA LEU A 4 5.21 -16.98 14.17
C LEU A 4 5.40 -18.30 14.90
N ARG A 5 6.29 -19.18 14.38
CA ARG A 5 6.64 -20.46 15.00
C ARG A 5 7.31 -20.23 16.36
N ALA A 6 8.27 -19.31 16.44
CA ALA A 6 8.94 -18.96 17.68
C ALA A 6 7.95 -18.40 18.74
N LEU A 7 7.09 -17.47 18.33
CA LEU A 7 6.05 -16.92 19.22
C LEU A 7 5.08 -18.00 19.69
N ALA A 8 4.60 -18.85 18.78
CA ALA A 8 3.71 -19.95 19.14
C ALA A 8 4.34 -20.94 20.13
N SER A 9 5.65 -21.18 20.02
CA SER A 9 6.41 -22.02 20.95
C SER A 9 6.58 -21.34 22.32
N MET A 10 6.83 -20.02 22.35
CA MET A 10 6.93 -19.25 23.62
C MET A 10 5.61 -19.25 24.40
N TYR A 11 4.48 -19.26 23.69
CA TYR A 11 3.14 -19.24 24.28
C TYR A 11 2.40 -20.58 24.06
N ALA A 12 3.08 -21.70 24.32
CA ALA A 12 2.55 -23.04 24.08
C ALA A 12 1.22 -23.30 24.81
N ASN A 13 0.99 -22.68 25.95
CA ASN A 13 -0.25 -22.74 26.74
C ASN A 13 -1.47 -22.16 26.02
N VAL A 14 -1.29 -21.29 25.03
CA VAL A 14 -2.38 -20.73 24.22
C VAL A 14 -2.84 -21.69 23.14
N GLY A 15 -2.00 -22.69 22.80
CA GLY A 15 -2.31 -23.72 21.82
C GLY A 15 -2.35 -23.22 20.39
N LEU A 16 -1.54 -22.22 20.04
CA LEU A 16 -1.45 -21.67 18.68
C LEU A 16 -0.94 -22.68 17.66
N MET A 17 -0.22 -23.72 18.08
CA MET A 17 0.25 -24.81 17.23
C MET A 17 -0.73 -26.01 17.20
N GLY A 18 -1.95 -25.85 17.69
CA GLY A 18 -2.93 -26.93 17.77
C GLY A 18 -2.94 -27.65 19.12
N ALA A 19 -3.84 -28.62 19.28
CA ALA A 19 -4.06 -29.36 20.52
C ALA A 19 -3.34 -30.72 20.55
N ASN A 20 -2.90 -31.20 19.40
CA ASN A 20 -2.26 -32.51 19.23
C ASN A 20 -1.26 -32.43 18.07
N GLU A 21 -0.48 -33.50 17.88
CA GLU A 21 0.56 -33.60 16.88
C GLU A 21 0.01 -33.47 15.44
N ALA A 22 -1.15 -34.02 15.18
CA ALA A 22 -1.78 -33.96 13.83
C ALA A 22 -2.16 -32.48 13.50
N GLU A 23 -2.73 -31.76 14.45
CA GLU A 23 -3.03 -30.35 14.29
C GLU A 23 -1.75 -29.52 14.16
N SER A 24 -0.70 -29.81 14.94
CA SER A 24 0.59 -29.12 14.86
C SER A 24 1.21 -29.27 13.46
N ASN A 25 1.20 -30.48 12.90
CA ASN A 25 1.69 -30.73 11.54
C ASN A 25 0.85 -30.00 10.49
N ALA A 26 -0.45 -29.92 10.68
CA ALA A 26 -1.33 -29.16 9.80
C ALA A 26 -1.06 -27.63 9.88
N VAL A 27 -0.85 -27.11 11.09
CA VAL A 27 -0.46 -25.69 11.28
C VAL A 27 0.86 -25.40 10.57
N ASP A 28 1.88 -26.24 10.73
CA ASP A 28 3.16 -26.07 10.06
C ASP A 28 3.02 -26.10 8.53
N ALA A 29 2.18 -26.94 7.98
CA ALA A 29 1.89 -26.95 6.54
C ALA A 29 1.30 -25.61 6.05
N TYR A 30 0.34 -25.03 6.80
CA TYR A 30 -0.21 -23.72 6.48
C TYR A 30 0.78 -22.57 6.66
N LEU A 31 1.70 -22.65 7.62
CA LEU A 31 2.78 -21.69 7.77
C LEU A 31 3.66 -21.66 6.52
N VAL A 32 4.08 -22.81 6.02
CA VAL A 32 4.85 -22.92 4.77
C VAL A 32 4.03 -22.41 3.56
N GLN A 33 2.76 -22.79 3.50
CA GLN A 33 1.86 -22.35 2.43
C GLN A 33 1.69 -20.82 2.42
N SER A 34 1.64 -20.17 3.59
CA SER A 34 1.51 -18.72 3.69
C SER A 34 2.68 -17.95 3.09
N ASP A 35 3.91 -18.46 3.24
CA ASP A 35 5.11 -17.88 2.61
C ASP A 35 5.06 -18.03 1.09
N ALA A 36 4.68 -19.20 0.62
CA ALA A 36 4.48 -19.44 -0.81
C ALA A 36 3.38 -18.53 -1.38
N LEU A 37 2.26 -18.37 -0.67
CA LEU A 37 1.13 -17.54 -1.09
C LEU A 37 1.49 -16.06 -1.16
N ALA A 38 2.33 -15.56 -0.26
CA ALA A 38 2.76 -14.15 -0.23
C ALA A 38 3.56 -13.73 -1.48
N THR A 39 4.25 -14.69 -2.11
CA THR A 39 5.12 -14.46 -3.29
C THR A 39 4.58 -15.10 -4.57
N ALA A 40 3.44 -15.79 -4.51
CA ALA A 40 2.90 -16.56 -5.61
C ALA A 40 2.49 -15.68 -6.81
N PRO A 41 2.71 -16.16 -8.05
CA PRO A 41 2.08 -15.59 -9.23
C PRO A 41 0.55 -15.69 -9.12
N PHE A 42 -0.16 -14.79 -9.80
CA PHE A 42 -1.62 -14.66 -9.68
C PHE A 42 -2.37 -15.98 -9.87
N GLN A 43 -2.01 -16.78 -10.87
CA GLN A 43 -2.67 -18.08 -11.13
C GLN A 43 -2.51 -19.07 -9.98
N ALA A 44 -1.30 -19.17 -9.41
CA ALA A 44 -1.04 -20.04 -8.26
C ALA A 44 -1.78 -19.55 -7.00
N ALA A 45 -1.85 -18.24 -6.81
CA ALA A 45 -2.62 -17.65 -5.71
C ALA A 45 -4.11 -17.90 -5.84
N MET A 46 -4.66 -17.91 -7.07
CA MET A 46 -6.05 -18.27 -7.34
C MET A 46 -6.33 -19.73 -7.01
N GLN A 47 -5.48 -20.66 -7.47
CA GLN A 47 -5.63 -22.08 -7.16
C GLN A 47 -5.61 -22.33 -5.65
N CYS A 48 -4.69 -21.66 -4.93
CA CYS A 48 -4.64 -21.74 -3.49
C CYS A 48 -5.92 -21.18 -2.83
N ALA A 49 -6.51 -20.13 -3.38
CA ALA A 49 -7.77 -19.58 -2.90
C ALA A 49 -8.95 -20.55 -3.12
N ASP A 50 -8.99 -21.28 -4.26
CA ASP A 50 -9.97 -22.34 -4.52
C ASP A 50 -9.85 -23.46 -3.50
N ASP A 51 -8.62 -23.93 -3.24
CA ASP A 51 -8.35 -25.00 -2.29
C ASP A 51 -8.74 -24.60 -0.85
N LEU A 52 -8.42 -23.37 -0.45
CA LEU A 52 -8.80 -22.81 0.84
C LEU A 52 -10.32 -22.66 0.97
N ASP A 53 -11.00 -22.22 -0.07
CA ASP A 53 -12.47 -22.08 -0.06
C ASP A 53 -13.14 -23.44 0.14
N GLN A 54 -12.71 -24.48 -0.58
CA GLN A 54 -13.21 -25.83 -0.42
C GLN A 54 -12.93 -26.38 0.98
N HIS A 55 -11.73 -26.16 1.50
CA HIS A 55 -11.37 -26.59 2.86
C HIS A 55 -12.25 -25.92 3.93
N LEU A 56 -12.58 -24.66 3.75
CA LEU A 56 -13.36 -23.84 4.69
C LEU A 56 -14.87 -24.03 4.54
N ALA A 57 -15.37 -24.83 3.60
CA ALA A 57 -16.79 -24.99 3.36
C ALA A 57 -17.60 -25.35 4.63
N LEU A 58 -17.06 -26.27 5.45
CA LEU A 58 -17.67 -26.69 6.71
C LEU A 58 -16.81 -26.39 7.94
N ARG A 59 -15.85 -25.46 7.84
CA ARG A 59 -14.91 -25.12 8.92
C ARG A 59 -14.97 -23.65 9.25
N THR A 60 -14.81 -23.34 10.54
CA THR A 60 -14.70 -21.98 11.05
C THR A 60 -13.24 -21.50 11.05
N TYR A 61 -12.30 -22.39 11.27
CA TYR A 61 -10.87 -22.15 11.31
C TYR A 61 -10.14 -23.13 10.39
N LEU A 62 -8.90 -22.81 10.01
CA LEU A 62 -8.09 -23.65 9.13
C LEU A 62 -7.72 -24.97 9.80
N VAL A 63 -7.41 -24.95 11.09
CA VAL A 63 -7.04 -26.13 11.87
C VAL A 63 -7.84 -26.16 13.18
N GLY A 64 -8.46 -27.29 13.48
CA GLY A 64 -9.22 -27.49 14.70
C GLY A 64 -10.45 -26.61 14.84
N PHE A 65 -10.76 -26.20 16.08
CA PHE A 65 -11.98 -25.47 16.43
C PHE A 65 -11.69 -24.09 17.07
N ARG A 66 -10.45 -23.60 16.96
CA ARG A 66 -10.00 -22.32 17.51
C ARG A 66 -8.98 -21.67 16.60
N VAL A 67 -8.73 -20.38 16.80
CA VAL A 67 -7.67 -19.67 16.08
C VAL A 67 -6.31 -20.28 16.36
N THR A 68 -5.56 -20.53 15.32
CA THR A 68 -4.20 -21.06 15.36
C THR A 68 -3.23 -20.13 14.61
N ALA A 69 -1.94 -20.44 14.66
CA ALA A 69 -0.94 -19.73 13.87
C ALA A 69 -1.19 -19.85 12.34
N ALA A 70 -1.87 -20.93 11.91
CA ALA A 70 -2.29 -21.10 10.52
C ALA A 70 -3.23 -19.97 10.06
N ASP A 71 -4.25 -19.65 10.88
CA ASP A 71 -5.19 -18.56 10.58
C ASP A 71 -4.48 -17.22 10.50
N ALA A 72 -3.56 -16.95 11.43
CA ALA A 72 -2.81 -15.71 11.44
C ALA A 72 -1.90 -15.57 10.20
N ALA A 73 -1.23 -16.65 9.81
CA ALA A 73 -0.31 -16.64 8.68
C ALA A 73 -1.04 -16.46 7.33
N ILE A 74 -2.09 -17.25 7.09
CA ILE A 74 -2.88 -17.17 5.84
C ILE A 74 -3.63 -15.83 5.77
N TRP A 75 -4.21 -15.34 6.88
CA TRP A 75 -4.83 -14.01 6.93
C TRP A 75 -3.82 -12.91 6.57
N GLY A 76 -2.61 -12.97 7.13
CA GLY A 76 -1.54 -12.02 6.84
C GLY A 76 -1.08 -12.06 5.38
N ALA A 77 -0.93 -13.25 4.80
CA ALA A 77 -0.58 -13.44 3.40
C ALA A 77 -1.65 -12.86 2.46
N ILE A 78 -2.93 -13.14 2.71
CA ILE A 78 -4.04 -12.56 1.94
C ILE A 78 -4.06 -11.04 2.08
N ARG A 79 -3.89 -10.52 3.30
CA ARG A 79 -3.92 -9.07 3.57
C ARG A 79 -2.78 -8.32 2.90
N SER A 80 -1.62 -8.94 2.74
CA SER A 80 -0.47 -8.36 2.04
C SER A 80 -0.63 -8.31 0.52
N SER A 81 -1.51 -9.15 -0.03
CA SER A 81 -1.74 -9.31 -1.47
C SER A 81 -2.96 -8.54 -1.96
N SER A 82 -2.75 -7.45 -2.70
CA SER A 82 -3.86 -6.67 -3.30
C SER A 82 -4.78 -7.49 -4.20
N PRO A 83 -4.28 -8.43 -5.04
CA PRO A 83 -5.14 -9.29 -5.85
C PRO A 83 -6.05 -10.18 -5.01
N LEU A 84 -5.52 -10.85 -3.98
CA LEU A 84 -6.30 -11.73 -3.10
C LEU A 84 -7.35 -10.96 -2.31
N LEU A 85 -7.02 -9.78 -1.77
CA LEU A 85 -7.99 -8.89 -1.15
C LEU A 85 -9.11 -8.47 -2.11
N GLY A 86 -8.79 -8.26 -3.38
CA GLY A 86 -9.78 -7.97 -4.42
C GLY A 86 -10.78 -9.10 -4.62
N ILE A 87 -10.31 -10.35 -4.59
CA ILE A 87 -11.13 -11.57 -4.71
C ILE A 87 -12.05 -11.71 -3.49
N ILE A 88 -11.51 -11.55 -2.29
CA ILE A 88 -12.28 -11.59 -1.05
C ILE A 88 -13.42 -10.56 -1.06
N LYS A 89 -13.12 -9.31 -1.45
CA LYS A 89 -14.12 -8.23 -1.54
C LYS A 89 -15.22 -8.48 -2.56
N LYS A 90 -14.92 -9.21 -3.62
CA LYS A 90 -15.89 -9.59 -4.65
C LYS A 90 -16.73 -10.82 -4.27
N HIS A 91 -16.45 -11.43 -3.12
CA HIS A 91 -17.11 -12.68 -2.66
C HIS A 91 -17.05 -13.81 -3.68
N ALA A 92 -16.02 -13.85 -4.52
CA ALA A 92 -15.84 -14.89 -5.52
C ALA A 92 -15.65 -16.28 -4.88
N HIS A 93 -15.07 -16.32 -3.68
CA HIS A 93 -14.89 -17.49 -2.83
C HIS A 93 -15.67 -17.27 -1.53
N ALA A 94 -16.87 -17.81 -1.44
CA ALA A 94 -17.82 -17.47 -0.38
C ALA A 94 -17.35 -17.94 1.01
N HIS A 95 -16.77 -19.12 1.10
CA HIS A 95 -16.31 -19.69 2.37
C HIS A 95 -15.02 -19.02 2.85
N LEU A 96 -14.09 -18.77 1.94
CA LEU A 96 -12.86 -18.04 2.23
C LEU A 96 -13.16 -16.58 2.63
N ALA A 97 -14.09 -15.90 1.96
CA ALA A 97 -14.52 -14.55 2.31
C ALA A 97 -15.18 -14.50 3.69
N ARG A 98 -16.05 -15.46 4.01
CA ARG A 98 -16.66 -15.62 5.33
C ARG A 98 -15.59 -15.81 6.41
N TRP A 99 -14.65 -16.73 6.20
CA TRP A 99 -13.56 -16.99 7.15
C TRP A 99 -12.69 -15.74 7.32
N TYR A 100 -12.30 -15.08 6.24
CA TYR A 100 -11.49 -13.87 6.31
C TYR A 100 -12.18 -12.77 7.11
N ALA A 101 -13.46 -12.52 6.86
CA ALA A 101 -14.24 -11.53 7.60
C ALA A 101 -14.38 -11.89 9.09
N HIS A 102 -14.57 -13.18 9.40
CA HIS A 102 -14.63 -13.68 10.78
C HIS A 102 -13.30 -13.43 11.52
N VAL A 103 -12.16 -13.83 10.93
CA VAL A 103 -10.84 -13.66 11.52
C VAL A 103 -10.48 -12.17 11.67
N ASP A 104 -10.75 -11.36 10.64
CA ASP A 104 -10.46 -9.91 10.64
C ASP A 104 -11.25 -9.17 11.74
N ALA A 105 -12.43 -9.64 12.10
CA ALA A 105 -13.27 -9.08 13.16
C ALA A 105 -12.82 -9.45 14.59
N LEU A 106 -11.99 -10.47 14.76
CA LEU A 106 -11.47 -10.84 16.07
C LEU A 106 -10.61 -9.70 16.64
N LEU A 107 -10.75 -9.43 17.96
CA LEU A 107 -10.13 -8.29 18.63
C LEU A 107 -8.61 -8.20 18.41
N ALA A 108 -7.91 -9.32 18.44
CA ALA A 108 -6.46 -9.35 18.20
C ALA A 108 -6.09 -8.89 16.79
N PHE A 109 -6.85 -9.33 15.78
CA PHE A 109 -6.59 -8.99 14.38
C PHE A 109 -7.03 -7.56 14.05
N SER A 110 -8.19 -7.13 14.53
CA SER A 110 -8.67 -5.75 14.33
C SER A 110 -7.73 -4.73 14.98
N SER A 111 -7.20 -5.03 16.18
CA SER A 111 -6.17 -4.20 16.84
C SER A 111 -4.89 -4.15 16.02
N ALA A 112 -4.42 -5.29 15.51
CA ALA A 112 -3.23 -5.34 14.63
C ALA A 112 -3.42 -4.49 13.36
N VAL A 113 -4.61 -4.54 12.75
CA VAL A 113 -4.96 -3.71 11.58
C VAL A 113 -4.84 -2.22 11.90
N THR A 114 -5.37 -1.79 13.05
CA THR A 114 -5.29 -0.39 13.49
C THR A 114 -3.84 0.04 13.69
N MET A 115 -3.05 -0.76 14.39
CA MET A 115 -1.62 -0.49 14.60
C MET A 115 -0.84 -0.42 13.28
N MET A 116 -1.12 -1.32 12.33
CA MET A 116 -0.49 -1.29 11.00
C MET A 116 -0.87 -0.04 10.20
N ALA A 117 -2.13 0.40 10.28
CA ALA A 117 -2.61 1.61 9.63
C ALA A 117 -1.95 2.86 10.21
N GLU A 118 -1.81 2.94 11.53
CA GLU A 118 -1.11 4.02 12.23
C GLU A 118 0.39 4.06 11.87
N ALA A 119 1.06 2.91 11.91
CA ALA A 119 2.46 2.80 11.53
C ALA A 119 2.67 3.25 10.08
N LYS A 120 1.82 2.81 9.17
CA LYS A 120 1.85 3.23 7.76
C LYS A 120 1.63 4.74 7.62
N SER A 121 0.65 5.31 8.32
CA SER A 121 0.39 6.75 8.34
C SER A 121 1.62 7.54 8.82
N ASN A 122 2.27 7.08 9.90
CA ASN A 122 3.45 7.73 10.44
C ASN A 122 4.66 7.63 9.49
N MET A 123 4.84 6.49 8.82
CA MET A 123 5.87 6.35 7.77
C MET A 123 5.63 7.31 6.60
N PHE A 124 4.37 7.49 6.18
CA PHE A 124 4.04 8.45 5.12
C PHE A 124 4.16 9.91 5.57
N LYS A 125 3.85 10.24 6.82
CA LYS A 125 4.11 11.58 7.39
C LYS A 125 5.59 11.89 7.39
N ASN A 126 6.42 10.95 7.85
CA ASN A 126 7.88 11.10 7.85
C ASN A 126 8.47 11.15 6.43
N LYS A 127 7.91 10.41 5.46
CA LYS A 127 8.29 10.51 4.05
C LYS A 127 7.86 11.84 3.41
N LYS A 128 6.71 12.40 3.79
CA LYS A 128 6.28 13.74 3.32
C LYS A 128 7.19 14.84 3.83
N THR A 129 7.72 14.73 5.05
CA THR A 129 8.73 15.65 5.58
C THR A 129 10.09 15.48 4.90
N ALA A 130 10.44 14.26 4.49
CA ALA A 130 11.68 13.99 3.74
C ALA A 130 11.54 14.22 2.22
N ALA A 131 10.32 14.19 1.69
CA ALA A 131 9.97 14.54 0.30
C ALA A 131 9.35 15.93 0.20
N GLY A 132 9.46 16.75 1.25
CA GLY A 132 9.31 18.18 1.13
C GLY A 132 10.33 18.62 0.09
N PHE A 133 9.88 19.36 -0.91
CA PHE A 133 10.73 20.03 -1.87
C PHE A 133 11.55 21.09 -1.13
N ASP A 134 12.50 20.67 -0.29
CA ASP A 134 13.55 21.53 0.24
C ASP A 134 14.60 21.76 -0.86
N LEU A 135 14.12 22.23 -2.00
CA LEU A 135 14.97 22.76 -3.03
C LEU A 135 15.38 24.16 -2.56
N PHE A 136 16.49 24.23 -1.85
CA PHE A 136 17.10 25.49 -1.52
C PHE A 136 17.75 26.10 -2.77
N LEU A 137 17.37 27.33 -3.09
CA LEU A 137 18.09 28.13 -4.07
C LEU A 137 19.33 28.72 -3.39
N GLN A 138 20.52 28.27 -3.81
CA GLN A 138 21.76 28.79 -3.26
C GLN A 138 21.85 30.34 -3.44
N GLY A 139 22.12 31.04 -2.36
CA GLY A 139 22.24 32.47 -2.38
C GLY A 139 20.94 33.28 -2.45
N ALA A 140 19.79 32.61 -2.45
CA ALA A 140 18.50 33.28 -2.49
C ALA A 140 18.21 34.03 -1.17
N LYS A 141 17.74 35.25 -1.28
CA LYS A 141 17.29 36.09 -0.15
C LYS A 141 15.78 36.27 -0.21
N GLU A 142 15.13 36.24 0.95
CA GLU A 142 13.70 36.47 1.07
C GLU A 142 13.30 37.81 0.47
N GLY A 143 12.22 37.83 -0.29
CA GLY A 143 11.73 39.07 -0.98
C GLY A 143 12.46 39.42 -2.28
N GLN A 144 13.63 38.82 -2.57
CA GLN A 144 14.43 39.17 -3.75
C GLN A 144 14.34 38.13 -4.87
N VAL A 145 13.72 36.98 -4.62
CA VAL A 145 13.58 35.92 -5.63
C VAL A 145 12.53 36.33 -6.66
N VAL A 146 12.93 36.29 -7.94
CA VAL A 146 12.03 36.52 -9.06
C VAL A 146 12.11 35.29 -9.94
N THR A 147 10.98 34.57 -10.07
CA THR A 147 10.86 33.42 -10.97
C THR A 147 10.10 33.82 -12.22
N ARG A 148 10.34 33.09 -13.32
CA ARG A 148 9.72 33.37 -14.60
C ARG A 148 9.14 32.07 -15.18
N PHE A 149 7.89 32.15 -15.61
CA PHE A 149 7.25 31.11 -16.41
C PHE A 149 6.97 31.67 -17.81
N PRO A 150 7.79 31.33 -18.82
CA PRO A 150 7.68 31.82 -20.17
C PRO A 150 7.09 30.73 -21.10
N PRO A 151 5.76 30.51 -21.14
CA PRO A 151 5.18 29.59 -22.11
C PRO A 151 5.31 30.18 -23.52
N GLU A 152 5.54 29.31 -24.51
CA GLU A 152 5.52 29.64 -25.93
C GLU A 152 4.08 29.49 -26.44
N ALA A 153 3.61 30.43 -27.27
CA ALA A 153 2.28 30.42 -27.86
C ALA A 153 2.19 29.57 -29.15
N SER A 154 2.91 28.43 -29.21
CA SER A 154 2.97 27.51 -30.34
C SER A 154 2.00 26.32 -30.26
N GLY A 155 1.22 26.23 -29.19
CA GLY A 155 0.25 25.18 -28.93
C GLY A 155 -0.37 25.26 -27.55
N TYR A 156 -1.38 24.41 -27.30
CA TYR A 156 -2.05 24.36 -25.99
C TYR A 156 -1.10 23.89 -24.89
N LEU A 157 -1.28 24.48 -23.69
CA LEU A 157 -0.54 24.12 -22.52
C LEU A 157 -0.82 22.64 -22.14
N HIS A 158 0.22 21.92 -21.79
CA HIS A 158 0.14 20.52 -21.35
C HIS A 158 0.76 20.31 -19.95
N VAL A 159 0.71 19.09 -19.42
CA VAL A 159 1.19 18.75 -18.08
C VAL A 159 2.65 19.16 -17.80
N GLY A 160 3.50 19.20 -18.81
CA GLY A 160 4.89 19.68 -18.69
C GLY A 160 4.96 21.16 -18.33
N HIS A 161 4.13 22.01 -18.95
CA HIS A 161 4.02 23.43 -18.62
C HIS A 161 3.47 23.63 -17.21
N THR A 162 2.48 22.82 -16.80
CA THR A 162 1.92 22.85 -15.44
C THR A 162 2.99 22.56 -14.39
N LYS A 163 3.86 21.57 -14.62
CA LYS A 163 4.99 21.29 -13.72
C LYS A 163 5.93 22.49 -13.57
N ALA A 164 6.29 23.10 -14.69
CA ALA A 164 7.16 24.29 -14.68
C ALA A 164 6.51 25.49 -13.98
N ALA A 165 5.23 25.74 -14.24
CA ALA A 165 4.47 26.82 -13.60
C ALA A 165 4.39 26.64 -12.08
N ILE A 166 4.03 25.41 -11.62
CA ILE A 166 3.94 25.10 -10.19
C ILE A 166 5.30 25.25 -9.49
N LEU A 167 6.38 24.80 -10.11
CA LEU A 167 7.72 24.90 -9.54
C LEU A 167 8.15 26.37 -9.39
N ASN A 168 7.93 27.20 -10.41
CA ASN A 168 8.20 28.63 -10.35
C ASN A 168 7.36 29.35 -9.29
N GLN A 169 6.07 28.99 -9.19
CA GLN A 169 5.18 29.51 -8.17
C GLN A 169 5.62 29.11 -6.75
N TYR A 170 6.06 27.84 -6.58
CA TYR A 170 6.57 27.35 -5.31
C TYR A 170 7.74 28.21 -4.80
N PHE A 171 8.77 28.42 -5.63
CA PHE A 171 9.92 29.23 -5.24
C PHE A 171 9.55 30.69 -4.97
N ALA A 172 8.71 31.27 -5.81
CA ALA A 172 8.24 32.63 -5.57
C ALA A 172 7.54 32.76 -4.20
N LYS A 173 6.65 31.81 -3.86
CA LYS A 173 5.95 31.80 -2.56
C LYS A 173 6.89 31.50 -1.40
N ALA A 174 7.76 30.48 -1.52
CA ALA A 174 8.66 30.06 -0.45
C ALA A 174 9.60 31.17 0.00
N TYR A 175 10.06 32.01 -0.94
CA TYR A 175 10.97 33.14 -0.68
C TYR A 175 10.27 34.49 -0.65
N LYS A 176 8.93 34.54 -0.55
CA LYS A 176 8.13 35.80 -0.61
C LYS A 176 8.53 36.70 -1.77
N GLY A 177 8.92 36.10 -2.88
CA GLY A 177 9.36 36.76 -4.09
C GLY A 177 8.22 37.00 -5.08
N ARG A 178 8.56 37.13 -6.36
CA ARG A 178 7.59 37.38 -7.46
C ARG A 178 7.69 36.29 -8.51
N LEU A 179 6.54 35.92 -9.06
CA LEU A 179 6.42 35.13 -10.29
C LEU A 179 6.03 36.04 -11.42
N ILE A 180 6.79 36.00 -12.50
CA ILE A 180 6.49 36.71 -13.76
C ILE A 180 6.03 35.65 -14.75
N VAL A 181 4.83 35.81 -15.29
CA VAL A 181 4.36 35.06 -16.44
C VAL A 181 4.53 35.96 -17.67
N ARG A 182 5.16 35.42 -18.70
CA ARG A 182 5.40 36.13 -19.94
C ARG A 182 5.36 35.14 -21.09
N PHE A 183 4.52 35.38 -22.07
CA PHE A 183 4.57 34.65 -23.33
C PHE A 183 5.81 35.05 -24.08
N ASP A 184 6.61 34.06 -24.48
CA ASP A 184 7.83 34.30 -25.25
C ASP A 184 7.57 33.93 -26.71
N ASP A 185 7.83 34.87 -27.58
CA ASP A 185 7.79 34.74 -29.03
C ASP A 185 9.13 34.16 -29.50
N THR A 186 9.24 32.84 -29.47
CA THR A 186 10.45 32.11 -29.83
C THR A 186 10.35 31.46 -31.23
N ASN A 187 9.14 31.28 -31.76
CA ASN A 187 8.91 30.67 -33.07
C ASN A 187 7.69 31.31 -33.77
N PRO A 188 7.84 32.53 -34.32
CA PRO A 188 6.74 33.31 -34.90
C PRO A 188 5.94 32.59 -35.99
N SER A 189 6.54 31.60 -36.64
CA SER A 189 5.87 30.83 -37.73
C SER A 189 4.85 29.82 -37.19
N LYS A 190 4.90 29.46 -35.90
CA LYS A 190 4.00 28.48 -35.27
C LYS A 190 3.08 29.09 -34.23
N GLU A 191 3.33 30.32 -33.84
CA GLU A 191 2.55 31.01 -32.85
C GLU A 191 1.23 31.50 -33.39
N LYS A 192 0.19 31.39 -32.60
CA LYS A 192 -1.15 31.84 -32.92
C LYS A 192 -1.77 32.50 -31.70
N GLN A 193 -2.52 33.57 -31.97
CA GLN A 193 -3.22 34.32 -30.94
C GLN A 193 -4.24 33.49 -30.15
N GLU A 194 -4.70 32.36 -30.73
CA GLU A 194 -5.61 31.43 -30.06
C GLU A 194 -4.94 30.64 -28.91
N PHE A 195 -3.61 30.68 -28.80
CA PHE A 195 -2.84 29.98 -27.77
C PHE A 195 -2.35 30.90 -26.64
N GLU A 196 -2.59 32.21 -26.72
CA GLU A 196 -2.33 33.17 -25.67
C GLU A 196 -3.54 33.28 -24.70
#